data_133d7447d78d540299cab87d84c2139c
#
_entry.id   133d7447d78d540299cab87d84c2139c
#
_cell.length_a   1.000
_cell.length_b   1.000
_cell.length_c   1.000
_cell.angle_alpha   90.00
_cell.angle_beta   90.00
_cell.angle_gamma   90.00
#
_symmetry.space_group_name_H-M   'P 1'
#
loop_
_entity.id
_entity.type
_entity.pdbx_description
1 polymer ?
#
loop_
_entity_poly.entity_id
_entity_poly.type
_entity_poly.pdbx_seq_one_letter_code
_entity_poly.pdbx_strand_id
1 'polypeptide(L)'
;MRIAYLECFSGISGDMFMGALVDTGVSAALLERTVAALNIGAQLEISRVVRSGISATKVDVWVDGEKDLPREEFWKQKEQHSHQHSHTHSDDEHTHEHLPHGHSHSMSGETRTEPALSLPKGVSESHEHSHSHSHGRGLTEIKNIISAASISEAAKKTAIAIFEALGRAEAKIHSTSIESVHFHEVGAIDAMVDIVCAAVGAEALGVDEIICSPLNLGGGTVKCAHGTMPVPAPATVELLADAPVYSSGVQAELVTPTGAAIVKTLVSRFSSFPEMKIEKSGYGAGSRDFPGHPNVVRLTIGETSLTGRASKTASDTITVLEANLDDLNPQVFGYVVDQLFEEGALDAFAVPAQMKKSRPGTLLTVLCKPEDAAKLTQLIFGETTTLGIRKRDETRQTLARRWENVRTPWGDVRIKIASMNGSVTNYAPEYEDCRRIATENHVPLKTVIQEAASAYLGKHNQNL
;
A
#
# COMPACT_ATOMS: atom_id res chain seq x y z
N MET A 1 4.99 -20.14 10.60
CA MET A 1 4.33 -18.84 10.65
C MET A 1 3.08 -18.91 9.80
N ARG A 2 1.95 -18.54 10.36
CA ARG A 2 0.66 -18.59 9.66
C ARG A 2 0.38 -17.24 9.02
N ILE A 3 0.24 -17.19 7.71
CA ILE A 3 0.07 -15.94 6.96
C ILE A 3 -1.25 -15.92 6.19
N ALA A 4 -1.76 -14.72 5.94
CA ALA A 4 -2.83 -14.48 5.00
C ALA A 4 -2.30 -13.71 3.79
N TYR A 5 -2.67 -14.16 2.59
CA TYR A 5 -2.39 -13.46 1.35
C TYR A 5 -3.68 -12.91 0.75
N LEU A 6 -3.75 -11.60 0.67
CA LEU A 6 -4.88 -10.86 0.13
C LEU A 6 -4.59 -10.50 -1.33
N GLU A 7 -5.38 -11.02 -2.25
CA GLU A 7 -5.19 -10.82 -3.68
C GLU A 7 -6.30 -9.94 -4.25
N CYS A 8 -5.90 -8.74 -4.67
CA CYS A 8 -6.78 -7.64 -5.06
C CYS A 8 -6.79 -7.42 -6.58
N PHE A 9 -6.88 -8.48 -7.39
CA PHE A 9 -6.90 -8.39 -8.86
C PHE A 9 -8.16 -7.67 -9.40
N SER A 10 -9.25 -7.64 -8.63
CA SER A 10 -10.47 -6.85 -8.87
C SER A 10 -10.62 -5.70 -7.86
N GLY A 11 -9.52 -5.24 -7.29
CA GLY A 11 -9.55 -4.24 -6.23
C GLY A 11 -10.03 -4.79 -4.89
N ILE A 12 -10.55 -3.90 -4.03
CA ILE A 12 -11.06 -4.23 -2.71
C ILE A 12 -12.00 -3.13 -2.19
N SER A 13 -13.09 -3.56 -1.57
CA SER A 13 -13.99 -2.76 -0.74
C SER A 13 -14.21 -3.45 0.61
N GLY A 14 -14.85 -2.78 1.56
CA GLY A 14 -15.06 -3.35 2.89
C GLY A 14 -15.93 -4.59 2.86
N ASP A 15 -17.04 -4.55 2.11
CA ASP A 15 -17.94 -5.71 1.91
C ASP A 15 -17.23 -6.91 1.27
N MET A 16 -16.34 -6.67 0.28
CA MET A 16 -15.53 -7.73 -0.31
C MET A 16 -14.57 -8.35 0.71
N PHE A 17 -13.94 -7.54 1.54
CA PHE A 17 -13.04 -8.07 2.57
C PHE A 17 -13.80 -8.86 3.63
N MET A 18 -14.95 -8.36 4.12
CA MET A 18 -15.83 -9.12 5.04
C MET A 18 -16.26 -10.45 4.42
N GLY A 19 -16.69 -10.45 3.16
CA GLY A 19 -17.08 -11.66 2.45
C GLY A 19 -15.94 -12.68 2.39
N ALA A 20 -14.71 -12.25 2.09
CA ALA A 20 -13.54 -13.12 2.06
C ALA A 20 -13.17 -13.65 3.45
N LEU A 21 -13.34 -12.87 4.51
CA LEU A 21 -13.16 -13.31 5.90
C LEU A 21 -14.14 -14.44 6.26
N VAL A 22 -15.42 -14.26 5.95
CA VAL A 22 -16.45 -15.30 6.20
C VAL A 22 -16.15 -16.54 5.36
N ASP A 23 -15.82 -16.40 4.10
CA ASP A 23 -15.53 -17.51 3.20
C ASP A 23 -14.27 -18.29 3.60
N THR A 24 -13.31 -17.65 4.26
CA THR A 24 -12.15 -18.31 4.88
C THR A 24 -12.45 -18.94 6.25
N GLY A 25 -13.69 -18.82 6.75
CA GLY A 25 -14.16 -19.48 7.96
C GLY A 25 -14.15 -18.60 9.21
N VAL A 26 -14.05 -17.28 9.09
CA VAL A 26 -14.44 -16.37 10.18
C VAL A 26 -15.94 -16.52 10.39
N SER A 27 -16.36 -16.69 11.65
CA SER A 27 -17.76 -16.93 11.96
C SER A 27 -18.66 -15.76 11.56
N ALA A 28 -19.68 -16.00 10.73
CA ALA A 28 -20.71 -15.02 10.40
C ALA A 28 -21.36 -14.45 11.67
N ALA A 29 -21.70 -15.30 12.63
CA ALA A 29 -22.25 -14.89 13.91
C ALA A 29 -21.32 -13.99 14.75
N LEU A 30 -20.00 -14.04 14.53
CA LEU A 30 -19.09 -13.09 15.15
C LEU A 30 -19.27 -11.68 14.56
N LEU A 31 -19.36 -11.58 13.24
CA LEU A 31 -19.58 -10.29 12.57
C LEU A 31 -20.97 -9.71 12.89
N GLU A 32 -22.02 -10.54 12.90
CA GLU A 32 -23.37 -10.12 13.29
C GLU A 32 -23.41 -9.57 14.73
N ARG A 33 -22.77 -10.27 15.68
CA ARG A 33 -22.64 -9.77 17.07
C ARG A 33 -21.83 -8.49 17.15
N THR A 34 -20.80 -8.35 16.31
CA THR A 34 -19.99 -7.11 16.23
C THR A 34 -20.85 -5.93 15.79
N VAL A 35 -21.68 -6.11 14.76
CA VAL A 35 -22.58 -5.06 14.27
C VAL A 35 -23.63 -4.72 15.34
N ALA A 36 -24.24 -5.72 15.98
CA ALA A 36 -25.17 -5.49 17.10
C ALA A 36 -24.54 -4.72 18.25
N ALA A 37 -23.26 -4.98 18.57
CA ALA A 37 -22.54 -4.30 19.64
C ALA A 37 -22.27 -2.80 19.34
N LEU A 38 -22.29 -2.38 18.09
CA LEU A 38 -22.16 -0.96 17.71
C LEU A 38 -23.41 -0.14 18.02
N ASN A 39 -24.57 -0.79 18.13
CA ASN A 39 -25.87 -0.16 18.43
C ASN A 39 -26.20 1.03 17.50
N ILE A 40 -26.03 0.82 16.19
CA ILE A 40 -26.22 1.85 15.13
C ILE A 40 -27.38 1.54 14.19
N GLY A 41 -28.26 0.58 14.53
CA GLY A 41 -29.41 0.20 13.70
C GLY A 41 -29.06 -0.65 12.47
N ALA A 42 -27.83 -1.17 12.39
CA ALA A 42 -27.36 -1.95 11.25
C ALA A 42 -27.54 -3.46 11.46
N GLN A 43 -27.69 -4.19 10.36
CA GLN A 43 -27.73 -5.65 10.28
C GLN A 43 -26.95 -6.14 9.08
N LEU A 44 -26.46 -7.39 9.12
CA LEU A 44 -25.78 -8.03 8.00
C LEU A 44 -26.68 -9.04 7.31
N GLU A 45 -26.66 -9.03 5.98
CA GLU A 45 -27.16 -10.12 5.15
C GLU A 45 -25.97 -10.80 4.47
N ILE A 46 -25.77 -12.08 4.77
CA ILE A 46 -24.66 -12.87 4.23
C ILE A 46 -25.21 -13.89 3.26
N SER A 47 -24.80 -13.85 2.02
CA SER A 47 -25.30 -14.68 0.93
C SER A 47 -24.18 -15.25 0.06
N ARG A 48 -24.51 -16.24 -0.77
CA ARG A 48 -23.60 -16.79 -1.78
C ARG A 48 -24.00 -16.27 -3.15
N VAL A 49 -23.01 -15.76 -3.88
CA VAL A 49 -23.20 -15.25 -5.25
C VAL A 49 -22.14 -15.83 -6.19
N VAL A 50 -22.40 -15.75 -7.48
CA VAL A 50 -21.42 -16.14 -8.50
C VAL A 50 -20.98 -14.89 -9.26
N ARG A 51 -19.68 -14.71 -9.43
CA ARG A 51 -19.07 -13.62 -10.23
C ARG A 51 -18.18 -14.26 -11.28
N SER A 52 -18.55 -14.14 -12.55
CA SER A 52 -17.81 -14.77 -13.69
C SER A 52 -17.38 -16.22 -13.43
N GLY A 53 -18.30 -17.04 -12.86
CA GLY A 53 -18.06 -18.45 -12.57
C GLY A 53 -17.39 -18.75 -11.22
N ILE A 54 -16.97 -17.76 -10.45
CA ILE A 54 -16.42 -17.94 -9.10
C ILE A 54 -17.54 -17.78 -8.08
N SER A 55 -17.75 -18.82 -7.26
CA SER A 55 -18.66 -18.75 -6.11
C SER A 55 -17.97 -17.99 -4.98
N ALA A 56 -18.62 -16.95 -4.47
CA ALA A 56 -18.06 -16.06 -3.46
C ALA A 56 -19.12 -15.69 -2.41
N THR A 57 -18.67 -15.28 -1.24
CA THR A 57 -19.54 -14.76 -0.17
C THR A 57 -19.74 -13.27 -0.37
N LYS A 58 -21.00 -12.85 -0.42
CA LYS A 58 -21.43 -11.45 -0.44
C LYS A 58 -21.95 -11.07 0.96
N VAL A 59 -21.52 -9.95 1.45
CA VAL A 59 -22.02 -9.34 2.68
C VAL A 59 -22.64 -8.01 2.33
N ASP A 60 -23.90 -7.84 2.65
CA ASP A 60 -24.67 -6.62 2.47
C ASP A 60 -25.03 -6.03 3.84
N VAL A 61 -24.98 -4.70 3.95
CA VAL A 61 -25.37 -3.98 5.17
C VAL A 61 -26.77 -3.44 5.00
N TRP A 62 -27.63 -3.65 5.99
CA TRP A 62 -28.98 -3.11 6.07
C TRP A 62 -29.05 -2.12 7.21
N VAL A 63 -29.67 -0.97 6.99
CA VAL A 63 -29.85 0.10 7.98
C VAL A 63 -31.32 0.44 8.03
N ASP A 64 -31.94 0.37 9.21
CA ASP A 64 -33.36 0.66 9.43
C ASP A 64 -34.32 -0.06 8.47
N GLY A 65 -33.93 -1.26 8.01
CA GLY A 65 -34.73 -2.10 7.11
C GLY A 65 -34.55 -1.81 5.62
N GLU A 66 -33.69 -0.88 5.26
CA GLU A 66 -33.31 -0.58 3.89
C GLU A 66 -31.87 -1.09 3.63
N LYS A 67 -31.68 -1.71 2.45
CA LYS A 67 -30.35 -2.16 2.02
C LYS A 67 -29.52 -0.96 1.60
N ASP A 68 -28.31 -0.86 2.09
CA ASP A 68 -27.37 0.14 1.59
C ASP A 68 -26.99 -0.17 0.13
N LEU A 69 -27.18 0.83 -0.73
CA LEU A 69 -26.99 0.69 -2.16
C LEU A 69 -25.57 1.07 -2.57
N PRO A 70 -24.99 0.38 -3.57
CA PRO A 70 -23.75 0.83 -4.18
C PRO A 70 -23.84 2.32 -4.56
N ARG A 71 -22.80 3.08 -4.27
CA ARG A 71 -22.73 4.55 -4.47
C ARG A 71 -23.34 5.04 -5.78
N GLU A 72 -23.04 4.37 -6.90
CA GLU A 72 -23.58 4.76 -8.20
C GLU A 72 -25.08 4.52 -8.35
N GLU A 73 -25.61 3.47 -7.73
CA GLU A 73 -27.04 3.17 -7.75
C GLU A 73 -27.81 4.14 -6.88
N PHE A 74 -27.27 4.48 -5.71
CA PHE A 74 -27.81 5.50 -4.82
C PHE A 74 -27.95 6.85 -5.54
N TRP A 75 -26.89 7.32 -6.21
CA TRP A 75 -26.93 8.59 -6.93
C TRP A 75 -27.84 8.55 -8.17
N LYS A 76 -27.94 7.41 -8.88
CA LYS A 76 -28.90 7.25 -10.00
C LYS A 76 -30.34 7.33 -9.52
N GLN A 77 -30.68 6.69 -8.41
CA GLN A 77 -32.03 6.76 -7.83
C GLN A 77 -32.38 8.18 -7.37
N LYS A 78 -31.43 8.87 -6.73
CA LYS A 78 -31.64 10.24 -6.26
C LYS A 78 -31.86 11.23 -7.43
N GLU A 79 -31.18 11.06 -8.56
CA GLU A 79 -31.40 11.83 -9.77
C GLU A 79 -32.79 11.56 -10.39
N GLN A 80 -33.25 10.31 -10.42
CA GLN A 80 -34.56 9.94 -10.93
C GLN A 80 -35.70 10.55 -10.10
N HIS A 81 -35.57 10.65 -8.79
CA HIS A 81 -36.57 11.26 -7.91
C HIS A 81 -36.59 12.79 -8.01
N SER A 82 -35.46 13.43 -8.34
CA SER A 82 -35.40 14.89 -8.54
C SER A 82 -36.13 15.37 -9.81
N HIS A 83 -36.34 14.50 -10.81
CA HIS A 83 -37.03 14.81 -12.04
C HIS A 83 -38.55 14.61 -11.98
N GLN A 84 -39.12 14.07 -10.89
CA GLN A 84 -40.59 13.88 -10.75
C GLN A 84 -41.32 15.06 -10.13
N HIS A 85 -40.63 16.12 -9.73
CA HIS A 85 -41.26 17.37 -9.27
C HIS A 85 -41.17 18.49 -10.32
N SER A 86 -41.48 18.20 -11.59
CA SER A 86 -41.76 19.25 -12.55
C SER A 86 -43.24 19.62 -12.46
N HIS A 87 -43.49 20.84 -12.03
CA HIS A 87 -44.78 21.44 -11.89
C HIS A 87 -45.54 21.44 -13.22
N THR A 88 -46.74 20.85 -13.22
CA THR A 88 -47.75 21.10 -14.24
C THR A 88 -48.22 22.53 -14.07
N HIS A 89 -47.78 23.41 -14.92
CA HIS A 89 -48.44 24.69 -15.15
C HIS A 89 -49.50 24.47 -16.24
N SER A 90 -50.76 24.72 -15.87
CA SER A 90 -51.90 24.83 -16.78
C SER A 90 -51.68 25.98 -17.74
N ASP A 91 -51.80 25.67 -19.02
CA ASP A 91 -51.83 26.65 -20.12
C ASP A 91 -53.07 27.54 -20.01
N ASP A 92 -52.89 28.85 -19.91
CA ASP A 92 -53.85 29.85 -20.34
C ASP A 92 -53.25 30.56 -21.55
N GLU A 93 -53.97 30.41 -22.68
CA GLU A 93 -53.72 31.05 -23.98
C GLU A 93 -53.82 32.57 -23.89
N HIS A 94 -52.76 33.29 -24.26
CA HIS A 94 -52.86 34.61 -24.83
C HIS A 94 -51.89 34.75 -26.01
N THR A 95 -52.53 34.80 -27.20
CA THR A 95 -51.98 35.18 -28.50
C THR A 95 -51.54 36.63 -28.51
N HIS A 96 -50.33 36.96 -28.86
CA HIS A 96 -49.90 38.21 -29.49
C HIS A 96 -48.83 37.98 -30.54
N GLU A 97 -49.22 38.27 -31.78
CA GLU A 97 -48.32 38.44 -32.94
C GLU A 97 -47.41 39.65 -32.73
N HIS A 98 -46.11 39.53 -33.03
CA HIS A 98 -45.33 40.61 -33.66
C HIS A 98 -44.10 40.09 -34.38
N LEU A 99 -43.93 40.69 -35.56
CA LEU A 99 -42.94 40.45 -36.61
C LEU A 99 -41.50 40.87 -36.26
N PRO A 100 -40.51 40.51 -37.09
CA PRO A 100 -39.11 40.59 -36.77
C PRO A 100 -38.42 41.86 -37.25
N HIS A 101 -37.49 42.37 -36.51
CA HIS A 101 -36.46 43.29 -37.01
C HIS A 101 -35.08 42.85 -36.61
N GLY A 102 -34.31 42.52 -37.63
CA GLY A 102 -32.87 42.34 -37.49
C GLY A 102 -32.12 43.67 -37.48
N HIS A 103 -31.02 43.74 -36.75
CA HIS A 103 -29.89 44.60 -37.05
C HIS A 103 -28.59 44.01 -36.45
N SER A 104 -27.63 43.85 -37.32
CA SER A 104 -26.22 43.63 -37.05
C SER A 104 -25.55 44.92 -36.57
N HIS A 105 -24.55 44.86 -35.70
CA HIS A 105 -23.24 45.56 -35.80
C HIS A 105 -22.30 45.24 -34.63
N SER A 106 -21.19 44.77 -34.98
CA SER A 106 -19.76 44.93 -34.70
C SER A 106 -19.29 45.71 -33.48
N MET A 107 -18.27 45.07 -32.83
CA MET A 107 -16.98 45.56 -32.27
C MET A 107 -16.94 46.87 -31.47
N SER A 108 -16.49 46.77 -30.25
CA SER A 108 -15.19 47.32 -29.76
C SER A 108 -15.17 47.44 -28.22
N GLY A 109 -13.99 47.22 -27.66
CA GLY A 109 -13.65 47.06 -26.28
C GLY A 109 -13.80 48.29 -25.38
N GLU A 110 -13.75 48.05 -24.10
CA GLU A 110 -12.85 48.75 -23.14
C GLU A 110 -13.25 48.42 -21.68
N THR A 111 -12.24 48.30 -20.88
CA THR A 111 -12.21 48.15 -19.43
C THR A 111 -13.01 49.17 -18.62
N ARG A 112 -13.62 48.77 -17.47
CA ARG A 112 -13.57 49.48 -16.19
C ARG A 112 -14.35 48.86 -15.03
N THR A 113 -13.61 48.59 -13.94
CA THR A 113 -13.91 48.82 -12.50
C THR A 113 -15.34 48.77 -11.97
N GLU A 114 -15.45 47.99 -10.85
CA GLU A 114 -16.54 47.93 -9.85
C GLU A 114 -17.08 49.29 -9.39
N PRO A 115 -18.32 49.33 -8.82
CA PRO A 115 -18.44 49.23 -7.37
C PRO A 115 -19.69 48.48 -6.83
N ALA A 116 -19.56 48.11 -5.56
CA ALA A 116 -20.54 47.48 -4.68
C ALA A 116 -21.85 48.31 -4.53
N LEU A 117 -23.00 47.60 -4.43
CA LEU A 117 -24.22 48.17 -3.83
C LEU A 117 -25.06 47.14 -3.09
N SER A 118 -25.37 47.56 -1.90
CA SER A 118 -26.16 47.10 -0.79
C SER A 118 -27.50 46.38 -1.05
N LEU A 119 -27.80 45.45 -0.12
CA LEU A 119 -29.05 44.72 0.11
C LEU A 119 -30.25 45.61 0.47
N PRO A 120 -31.48 45.12 0.26
CA PRO A 120 -32.55 45.38 1.21
C PRO A 120 -33.07 44.10 1.87
N LYS A 121 -33.34 44.22 3.18
CA LYS A 121 -33.97 43.24 4.05
C LYS A 121 -35.46 43.08 3.64
N GLY A 122 -35.88 41.84 3.47
CA GLY A 122 -37.31 41.48 3.42
C GLY A 122 -37.51 40.21 4.25
N VAL A 123 -38.31 40.34 5.32
CA VAL A 123 -38.73 39.27 6.22
C VAL A 123 -39.82 38.47 5.50
N SER A 124 -39.67 37.16 5.41
CA SER A 124 -40.78 36.23 5.17
C SER A 124 -40.54 34.95 5.99
N GLU A 125 -41.54 34.62 6.76
CA GLU A 125 -41.66 33.43 7.59
C GLU A 125 -41.53 32.17 6.71
N SER A 126 -40.58 31.33 7.03
CA SER A 126 -40.43 30.02 6.41
C SER A 126 -40.95 28.95 7.36
N HIS A 127 -41.96 28.22 6.91
CA HIS A 127 -42.37 26.95 7.50
C HIS A 127 -41.18 25.98 7.43
N GLU A 128 -40.64 25.63 8.58
CA GLU A 128 -39.66 24.56 8.75
C GLU A 128 -40.34 23.21 8.47
N HIS A 129 -40.14 22.67 7.26
CA HIS A 129 -40.16 21.22 7.05
C HIS A 129 -38.81 20.69 7.43
N SER A 130 -38.70 20.09 8.61
CA SER A 130 -37.50 19.38 9.06
C SER A 130 -37.28 18.11 8.23
N HIS A 131 -36.63 18.26 7.08
CA HIS A 131 -35.92 17.11 6.50
C HIS A 131 -34.60 16.98 7.24
N SER A 132 -34.49 15.94 8.06
CA SER A 132 -33.25 15.56 8.70
C SER A 132 -32.23 15.16 7.62
N HIS A 133 -31.47 16.12 7.13
CA HIS A 133 -30.26 15.80 6.41
C HIS A 133 -29.30 15.16 7.42
N SER A 134 -29.00 13.89 7.24
CA SER A 134 -27.96 13.18 7.99
C SER A 134 -26.63 13.89 7.73
N HIS A 135 -26.27 14.80 8.62
CA HIS A 135 -24.92 15.36 8.65
C HIS A 135 -23.95 14.20 8.92
N GLY A 136 -22.93 14.02 8.06
CA GLY A 136 -21.92 12.98 8.23
C GLY A 136 -21.30 13.03 9.63
N ARG A 137 -20.99 11.85 10.20
CA ARG A 137 -20.40 11.75 11.55
C ARG A 137 -18.96 12.26 11.54
N GLY A 138 -18.57 12.95 12.61
CA GLY A 138 -17.18 13.34 12.85
C GLY A 138 -16.36 12.18 13.44
N LEU A 139 -15.04 12.24 13.30
CA LEU A 139 -14.13 11.21 13.79
C LEU A 139 -14.27 10.95 15.30
N THR A 140 -14.53 11.99 16.09
CA THR A 140 -14.72 11.87 17.55
C THR A 140 -15.95 11.05 17.89
N GLU A 141 -17.07 11.25 17.19
CA GLU A 141 -18.30 10.48 17.39
C GLU A 141 -18.07 9.00 17.04
N ILE A 142 -17.42 8.72 15.90
CA ILE A 142 -17.07 7.36 15.48
C ILE A 142 -16.20 6.66 16.53
N LYS A 143 -15.17 7.34 17.04
CA LYS A 143 -14.30 6.80 18.10
C LYS A 143 -15.07 6.47 19.37
N ASN A 144 -16.04 7.31 19.76
CA ASN A 144 -16.88 7.06 20.93
C ASN A 144 -17.75 5.81 20.74
N ILE A 145 -18.38 5.64 19.57
CA ILE A 145 -19.19 4.45 19.26
C ILE A 145 -18.33 3.18 19.31
N ILE A 146 -17.15 3.19 18.67
CA ILE A 146 -16.24 2.03 18.67
C ILE A 146 -15.74 1.73 20.07
N SER A 147 -15.39 2.75 20.87
CA SER A 147 -14.90 2.58 22.23
C SER A 147 -15.95 1.99 23.17
N ALA A 148 -17.24 2.33 22.96
CA ALA A 148 -18.35 1.81 23.74
C ALA A 148 -18.76 0.39 23.35
N ALA A 149 -18.41 -0.07 22.15
CA ALA A 149 -18.81 -1.39 21.66
C ALA A 149 -18.17 -2.54 22.44
N SER A 150 -18.94 -3.62 22.65
CA SER A 150 -18.47 -4.83 23.33
C SER A 150 -17.65 -5.73 22.41
N ILE A 151 -16.49 -5.25 21.95
CA ILE A 151 -15.52 -5.97 21.14
C ILE A 151 -14.14 -5.91 21.81
N SER A 152 -13.16 -6.69 21.32
CA SER A 152 -11.81 -6.72 21.90
C SER A 152 -11.10 -5.36 21.80
N GLU A 153 -10.21 -5.05 22.75
CA GLU A 153 -9.42 -3.81 22.70
C GLU A 153 -8.47 -3.75 21.51
N ALA A 154 -7.99 -4.91 21.03
CA ALA A 154 -7.18 -4.99 19.83
C ALA A 154 -7.98 -4.60 18.59
N ALA A 155 -9.21 -5.13 18.43
CA ALA A 155 -10.10 -4.75 17.35
C ALA A 155 -10.52 -3.27 17.41
N LYS A 156 -10.81 -2.72 18.60
CA LYS A 156 -11.07 -1.28 18.77
C LYS A 156 -9.91 -0.43 18.29
N LYS A 157 -8.70 -0.76 18.72
CA LYS A 157 -7.48 -0.04 18.31
C LYS A 157 -7.28 -0.10 16.80
N THR A 158 -7.48 -1.25 16.20
CA THR A 158 -7.35 -1.45 14.74
C THR A 158 -8.40 -0.66 13.97
N ALA A 159 -9.68 -0.74 14.37
CA ALA A 159 -10.77 -0.01 13.73
C ALA A 159 -10.56 1.52 13.81
N ILE A 160 -10.15 2.03 14.98
CA ILE A 160 -9.82 3.45 15.16
C ILE A 160 -8.64 3.85 14.26
N ALA A 161 -7.60 3.01 14.14
CA ALA A 161 -6.46 3.29 13.27
C ALA A 161 -6.86 3.38 11.78
N ILE A 162 -7.80 2.53 11.33
CA ILE A 162 -8.33 2.58 9.97
C ILE A 162 -9.09 3.90 9.73
N PHE A 163 -9.95 4.31 10.68
CA PHE A 163 -10.66 5.60 10.59
C PHE A 163 -9.72 6.82 10.66
N GLU A 164 -8.66 6.74 11.45
CA GLU A 164 -7.66 7.81 11.49
C GLU A 164 -6.86 7.92 10.18
N ALA A 165 -6.52 6.79 9.56
CA ALA A 165 -5.88 6.80 8.25
C ALA A 165 -6.78 7.48 7.20
N LEU A 166 -8.06 7.12 7.19
CA LEU A 166 -9.06 7.70 6.31
C LEU A 166 -9.29 9.19 6.60
N GLY A 167 -9.43 9.55 7.89
CA GLY A 167 -9.60 10.95 8.31
C GLY A 167 -8.40 11.83 7.94
N ARG A 168 -7.18 11.31 8.03
CA ARG A 168 -5.98 12.03 7.56
C ARG A 168 -5.99 12.26 6.05
N ALA A 169 -6.44 11.27 5.26
CA ALA A 169 -6.55 11.42 3.81
C ALA A 169 -7.59 12.48 3.43
N GLU A 170 -8.79 12.43 4.03
CA GLU A 170 -9.84 13.41 3.81
C GLU A 170 -9.43 14.82 4.27
N ALA A 171 -8.81 14.94 5.45
CA ALA A 171 -8.32 16.22 5.98
C ALA A 171 -7.33 16.89 5.01
N LYS A 172 -6.44 16.11 4.43
CA LYS A 172 -5.46 16.60 3.44
C LYS A 172 -6.13 17.09 2.17
N ILE A 173 -7.11 16.35 1.64
CA ILE A 173 -7.83 16.70 0.42
C ILE A 173 -8.65 17.98 0.61
N HIS A 174 -9.33 18.09 1.75
CA HIS A 174 -10.16 19.25 2.08
C HIS A 174 -9.40 20.42 2.72
N SER A 175 -8.07 20.29 2.87
CA SER A 175 -7.21 21.31 3.53
C SER A 175 -7.77 21.74 4.89
N THR A 176 -8.21 20.77 5.70
CA THR A 176 -8.80 20.97 7.03
C THR A 176 -8.08 20.16 8.10
N SER A 177 -8.45 20.33 9.38
CA SER A 177 -7.91 19.46 10.45
C SER A 177 -8.67 18.14 10.53
N ILE A 178 -8.03 17.09 11.02
CA ILE A 178 -8.64 15.76 11.15
C ILE A 178 -9.85 15.76 12.11
N GLU A 179 -9.86 16.68 13.09
CA GLU A 179 -10.93 16.84 14.07
C GLU A 179 -12.18 17.48 13.45
N SER A 180 -12.01 18.29 12.41
CA SER A 180 -13.09 18.99 11.70
C SER A 180 -13.57 18.26 10.45
N VAL A 181 -12.99 17.09 10.12
CA VAL A 181 -13.46 16.25 9.03
C VAL A 181 -14.85 15.71 9.36
N HIS A 182 -15.80 15.97 8.47
CA HIS A 182 -17.09 15.29 8.42
C HIS A 182 -17.06 14.27 7.29
N PHE A 183 -17.22 13.01 7.62
CA PHE A 183 -17.24 11.95 6.63
C PHE A 183 -18.60 11.94 5.93
N HIS A 184 -18.68 12.54 4.75
CA HIS A 184 -19.94 12.62 3.98
C HIS A 184 -20.36 11.28 3.38
N GLU A 185 -19.40 10.40 3.09
CA GLU A 185 -19.64 9.08 2.49
C GLU A 185 -19.13 7.95 3.38
N VAL A 186 -17.98 8.14 3.99
CA VAL A 186 -17.30 7.11 4.81
C VAL A 186 -17.72 7.17 6.29
N GLY A 187 -18.46 8.18 6.70
CA GLY A 187 -19.17 8.26 7.98
C GLY A 187 -20.56 7.61 7.94
N ALA A 188 -20.96 7.09 6.80
CA ALA A 188 -22.16 6.28 6.66
C ALA A 188 -22.06 5.01 7.51
N ILE A 189 -23.19 4.45 7.89
CA ILE A 189 -23.27 3.31 8.79
C ILE A 189 -22.58 2.08 8.19
N ASP A 190 -22.69 1.87 6.85
CA ASP A 190 -22.05 0.80 6.12
C ASP A 190 -20.52 0.80 6.27
N ALA A 191 -19.88 1.95 6.05
CA ALA A 191 -18.43 2.06 6.20
C ALA A 191 -17.99 1.80 7.65
N MET A 192 -18.81 2.17 8.63
CA MET A 192 -18.53 1.88 10.04
C MET A 192 -18.61 0.39 10.32
N VAL A 193 -19.62 -0.29 9.77
CA VAL A 193 -19.77 -1.75 9.83
C VAL A 193 -18.59 -2.44 9.14
N ASP A 194 -18.27 -2.02 7.92
CA ASP A 194 -17.16 -2.57 7.13
C ASP A 194 -15.84 -2.51 7.89
N ILE A 195 -15.48 -1.36 8.44
CA ILE A 195 -14.21 -1.14 9.12
C ILE A 195 -14.13 -1.91 10.43
N VAL A 196 -15.19 -1.88 11.24
CA VAL A 196 -15.16 -2.57 12.55
C VAL A 196 -15.20 -4.09 12.35
N CYS A 197 -16.00 -4.59 11.43
CA CYS A 197 -16.03 -6.01 11.08
C CYS A 197 -14.71 -6.47 10.43
N ALA A 198 -14.06 -5.64 9.62
CA ALA A 198 -12.72 -5.94 9.10
C ALA A 198 -11.69 -6.08 10.21
N ALA A 199 -11.71 -5.19 11.21
CA ALA A 199 -10.79 -5.24 12.35
C ALA A 199 -11.01 -6.50 13.21
N VAL A 200 -12.27 -6.80 13.57
CA VAL A 200 -12.64 -8.01 14.33
C VAL A 200 -12.34 -9.29 13.56
N GLY A 201 -12.66 -9.31 12.26
CA GLY A 201 -12.43 -10.45 11.40
C GLY A 201 -10.95 -10.73 11.17
N ALA A 202 -10.13 -9.69 10.99
CA ALA A 202 -8.68 -9.83 10.86
C ALA A 202 -8.04 -10.39 12.13
N GLU A 203 -8.48 -9.96 13.32
CA GLU A 203 -8.06 -10.54 14.60
C GLU A 203 -8.47 -12.03 14.68
N ALA A 204 -9.70 -12.34 14.28
CA ALA A 204 -10.24 -13.71 14.33
C ALA A 204 -9.57 -14.69 13.34
N LEU A 205 -8.89 -14.20 12.29
CA LEU A 205 -8.09 -15.04 11.39
C LEU A 205 -6.96 -15.75 12.12
N GLY A 206 -6.40 -15.13 13.17
CA GLY A 206 -5.29 -15.68 13.94
C GLY A 206 -4.05 -15.94 13.09
N VAL A 207 -3.72 -14.99 12.21
CA VAL A 207 -2.52 -14.99 11.36
C VAL A 207 -1.46 -14.06 11.93
N ASP A 208 -0.19 -14.39 11.68
CA ASP A 208 0.94 -13.59 12.14
C ASP A 208 1.20 -12.37 11.23
N GLU A 209 0.83 -12.48 9.95
CA GLU A 209 1.07 -11.45 8.93
C GLU A 209 -0.02 -11.49 7.86
N ILE A 210 -0.42 -10.29 7.38
CA ILE A 210 -1.24 -10.13 6.18
C ILE A 210 -0.38 -9.52 5.08
N ILE A 211 -0.24 -10.23 3.98
CA ILE A 211 0.52 -9.83 2.78
C ILE A 211 -0.49 -9.53 1.68
N CYS A 212 -0.27 -8.49 0.88
CA CYS A 212 -1.17 -8.12 -0.21
C CYS A 212 -0.47 -8.15 -1.57
N SER A 213 -1.23 -8.46 -2.62
CA SER A 213 -0.82 -8.27 -4.00
C SER A 213 -0.76 -6.77 -4.36
N PRO A 214 -0.16 -6.36 -5.47
CA PRO A 214 -0.46 -5.07 -6.08
C PRO A 214 -1.98 -4.90 -6.27
N LEU A 215 -2.48 -3.66 -6.15
CA LEU A 215 -3.91 -3.35 -6.18
C LEU A 215 -4.35 -2.88 -7.57
N ASN A 216 -5.41 -3.49 -8.10
CA ASN A 216 -6.05 -3.01 -9.32
C ASN A 216 -7.04 -1.90 -8.97
N LEU A 217 -6.73 -0.67 -9.39
CA LEU A 217 -7.54 0.50 -9.07
C LEU A 217 -8.76 0.68 -9.97
N GLY A 218 -8.77 0.00 -11.15
CA GLY A 218 -9.76 0.29 -12.19
C GLY A 218 -9.45 1.57 -12.97
N GLY A 219 -10.46 2.30 -13.38
CA GLY A 219 -10.32 3.55 -14.15
C GLY A 219 -11.67 4.23 -14.41
N GLY A 220 -11.66 5.31 -15.21
CA GLY A 220 -12.84 6.08 -15.53
C GLY A 220 -13.21 7.12 -14.46
N THR A 221 -14.50 7.25 -14.18
CA THR A 221 -15.02 8.21 -13.19
C THR A 221 -16.05 7.57 -12.28
N VAL A 222 -16.23 8.13 -11.09
CA VAL A 222 -17.24 7.73 -10.10
C VAL A 222 -18.05 8.95 -9.68
N LYS A 223 -19.38 8.80 -9.53
CA LYS A 223 -20.24 9.82 -8.93
C LYS A 223 -20.20 9.70 -7.42
N CYS A 224 -20.06 10.83 -6.74
CA CYS A 224 -19.99 10.93 -5.29
C CYS A 224 -20.66 12.21 -4.77
N ALA A 225 -20.69 12.43 -3.46
CA ALA A 225 -21.27 13.63 -2.84
C ALA A 225 -20.63 14.94 -3.36
N HIS A 226 -19.39 14.89 -3.79
CA HIS A 226 -18.63 16.03 -4.34
C HIS A 226 -18.76 16.17 -5.88
N GLY A 227 -19.66 15.40 -6.51
CA GLY A 227 -19.84 15.37 -7.96
C GLY A 227 -19.13 14.18 -8.63
N THR A 228 -18.71 14.36 -9.89
CA THR A 228 -18.02 13.31 -10.64
C THR A 228 -16.51 13.41 -10.39
N MET A 229 -15.93 12.35 -9.82
CA MET A 229 -14.50 12.25 -9.49
C MET A 229 -13.79 11.27 -10.41
N PRO A 230 -12.49 11.45 -10.68
CA PRO A 230 -11.69 10.44 -11.37
C PRO A 230 -11.51 9.19 -10.51
N VAL A 231 -11.31 8.04 -11.16
CA VAL A 231 -10.91 6.79 -10.49
C VAL A 231 -9.40 6.57 -10.71
N PRO A 232 -8.63 6.34 -9.63
CA PRO A 232 -9.04 6.27 -8.22
C PRO A 232 -9.47 7.62 -7.62
N ALA A 233 -10.39 7.57 -6.65
CA ALA A 233 -10.81 8.76 -5.90
C ALA A 233 -9.62 9.39 -5.15
N PRO A 234 -9.61 10.72 -4.91
CA PRO A 234 -8.48 11.41 -4.27
C PRO A 234 -8.06 10.79 -2.91
N ALA A 235 -9.02 10.39 -2.06
CA ALA A 235 -8.74 9.73 -0.79
C ALA A 235 -8.04 8.37 -0.98
N THR A 236 -8.44 7.61 -1.99
CA THR A 236 -7.80 6.33 -2.34
C THR A 236 -6.35 6.53 -2.77
N VAL A 237 -6.05 7.56 -3.57
CA VAL A 237 -4.69 7.91 -3.99
C VAL A 237 -3.80 8.23 -2.78
N GLU A 238 -4.31 9.06 -1.87
CA GLU A 238 -3.56 9.46 -0.67
C GLU A 238 -3.29 8.28 0.26
N LEU A 239 -4.28 7.40 0.45
CA LEU A 239 -4.13 6.20 1.27
C LEU A 239 -3.11 5.21 0.71
N LEU A 240 -3.02 5.10 -0.61
CA LEU A 240 -2.19 4.11 -1.30
C LEU A 240 -0.88 4.69 -1.87
N ALA A 241 -0.42 5.85 -1.40
CA ALA A 241 0.77 6.52 -1.92
C ALA A 241 2.03 5.62 -1.93
N ASP A 242 2.16 4.72 -0.96
CA ASP A 242 3.30 3.80 -0.81
C ASP A 242 2.99 2.37 -1.30
N ALA A 243 1.80 2.13 -1.86
CA ALA A 243 1.37 0.80 -2.29
C ALA A 243 1.63 0.59 -3.79
N PRO A 244 2.03 -0.61 -4.24
CA PRO A 244 2.10 -0.93 -5.65
C PRO A 244 0.68 -1.03 -6.22
N VAL A 245 0.40 -0.21 -7.23
CA VAL A 245 -0.93 -0.11 -7.85
C VAL A 245 -0.84 -0.23 -9.37
N TYR A 246 -1.94 -0.68 -9.99
CA TYR A 246 -2.05 -0.76 -11.45
C TYR A 246 -3.52 -0.62 -11.89
N SER A 247 -3.74 -0.52 -13.20
CA SER A 247 -5.07 -0.56 -13.82
C SER A 247 -5.12 -1.66 -14.88
N SER A 248 -6.17 -2.48 -14.85
CA SER A 248 -6.43 -3.51 -15.87
C SER A 248 -7.31 -3.03 -17.04
N GLY A 249 -7.69 -1.75 -17.06
CA GLY A 249 -8.57 -1.19 -18.08
C GLY A 249 -10.08 -1.26 -17.77
N VAL A 250 -10.49 -1.87 -16.65
CA VAL A 250 -11.88 -1.86 -16.18
C VAL A 250 -12.27 -0.43 -15.84
N GLN A 251 -13.36 0.06 -16.45
CA GLN A 251 -13.84 1.44 -16.29
C GLN A 251 -14.83 1.53 -15.10
N ALA A 252 -14.30 1.32 -13.90
CA ALA A 252 -15.02 1.40 -12.63
C ALA A 252 -14.05 1.61 -11.48
N GLU A 253 -14.53 2.15 -10.36
CA GLU A 253 -13.80 2.16 -9.09
C GLU A 253 -13.74 0.73 -8.54
N LEU A 254 -12.54 0.15 -8.49
CA LEU A 254 -12.30 -1.20 -7.97
C LEU A 254 -11.77 -1.17 -6.53
N VAL A 255 -11.04 -0.12 -6.16
CA VAL A 255 -10.58 0.09 -4.78
C VAL A 255 -11.30 1.29 -4.20
N THR A 256 -12.17 1.03 -3.22
CA THR A 256 -12.88 2.10 -2.50
C THR A 256 -11.99 2.75 -1.44
N PRO A 257 -12.26 3.98 -0.99
CA PRO A 257 -11.53 4.59 0.13
C PRO A 257 -11.51 3.70 1.40
N THR A 258 -12.64 3.05 1.72
CA THR A 258 -12.73 2.10 2.84
C THR A 258 -11.80 0.90 2.66
N GLY A 259 -11.81 0.28 1.47
CA GLY A 259 -10.91 -0.82 1.14
C GLY A 259 -9.43 -0.41 1.18
N ALA A 260 -9.10 0.78 0.68
CA ALA A 260 -7.75 1.34 0.74
C ALA A 260 -7.27 1.55 2.18
N ALA A 261 -8.14 2.07 3.07
CA ALA A 261 -7.81 2.30 4.48
C ALA A 261 -7.61 0.98 5.25
N ILE A 262 -8.40 -0.05 4.93
CA ILE A 262 -8.24 -1.41 5.47
C ILE A 262 -6.87 -1.96 5.06
N VAL A 263 -6.52 -1.91 3.77
CA VAL A 263 -5.22 -2.36 3.27
C VAL A 263 -4.07 -1.59 3.90
N LYS A 264 -4.13 -0.26 3.93
CA LYS A 264 -3.12 0.62 4.55
C LYS A 264 -2.79 0.23 5.99
N THR A 265 -3.81 -0.21 6.74
CA THR A 265 -3.68 -0.47 8.17
C THR A 265 -3.34 -1.92 8.49
N LEU A 266 -3.89 -2.89 7.76
CA LEU A 266 -3.76 -4.31 8.08
C LEU A 266 -2.61 -4.99 7.34
N VAL A 267 -2.20 -4.49 6.18
CA VAL A 267 -1.17 -5.14 5.36
C VAL A 267 0.22 -4.77 5.84
N SER A 268 1.01 -5.78 6.11
CA SER A 268 2.40 -5.62 6.56
C SER A 268 3.36 -5.32 5.40
N ARG A 269 3.11 -5.91 4.24
CA ARG A 269 3.91 -5.71 3.01
C ARG A 269 3.16 -6.15 1.76
N PHE A 270 3.65 -5.68 0.62
CA PHE A 270 3.18 -6.10 -0.70
C PHE A 270 4.16 -7.08 -1.34
N SER A 271 3.65 -8.13 -1.99
CA SER A 271 4.46 -9.06 -2.78
C SER A 271 3.61 -9.83 -3.78
N SER A 272 4.25 -10.58 -4.69
CA SER A 272 3.63 -11.69 -5.39
C SER A 272 3.20 -12.78 -4.41
N PHE A 273 2.44 -13.79 -4.89
CA PHE A 273 1.97 -14.90 -4.05
C PHE A 273 3.16 -15.55 -3.32
N PRO A 274 3.15 -15.55 -1.97
CA PRO A 274 4.27 -16.05 -1.19
C PRO A 274 4.34 -17.58 -1.23
N GLU A 275 5.53 -18.13 -1.03
CA GLU A 275 5.70 -19.56 -0.84
C GLU A 275 5.05 -19.97 0.49
N MET A 276 3.99 -20.77 0.41
CA MET A 276 3.26 -21.29 1.58
C MET A 276 2.53 -22.59 1.27
N LYS A 277 2.31 -23.40 2.29
CA LYS A 277 1.35 -24.51 2.24
C LYS A 277 -0.04 -23.95 2.48
N ILE A 278 -0.86 -23.92 1.44
CA ILE A 278 -2.23 -23.42 1.53
C ILE A 278 -3.06 -24.31 2.45
N GLU A 279 -3.70 -23.70 3.45
CA GLU A 279 -4.68 -24.32 4.32
C GLU A 279 -6.08 -24.15 3.74
N LYS A 280 -6.43 -22.93 3.33
CA LYS A 280 -7.75 -22.58 2.79
C LYS A 280 -7.70 -21.27 2.01
N SER A 281 -8.67 -21.10 1.12
CA SER A 281 -8.92 -19.84 0.42
C SER A 281 -10.39 -19.50 0.46
N GLY A 282 -10.72 -18.21 0.52
CA GLY A 282 -12.07 -17.68 0.46
C GLY A 282 -12.17 -16.50 -0.48
N TYR A 283 -13.37 -16.28 -1.00
CA TYR A 283 -13.66 -15.22 -1.95
C TYR A 283 -14.78 -14.32 -1.42
N GLY A 284 -14.51 -13.02 -1.39
CA GLY A 284 -15.50 -11.99 -1.07
C GLY A 284 -15.95 -11.26 -2.32
N ALA A 285 -17.25 -11.18 -2.56
CA ALA A 285 -17.82 -10.59 -3.75
C ALA A 285 -18.19 -9.12 -3.55
N GLY A 286 -17.85 -8.30 -4.53
CA GLY A 286 -18.38 -6.94 -4.63
C GLY A 286 -19.81 -6.91 -5.15
N SER A 287 -20.46 -5.75 -5.01
CA SER A 287 -21.86 -5.56 -5.39
C SER A 287 -22.07 -5.56 -6.91
N ARG A 288 -21.08 -5.13 -7.69
CA ARG A 288 -21.14 -5.07 -9.16
C ARG A 288 -20.76 -6.40 -9.79
N ASP A 289 -21.30 -6.64 -10.99
CA ASP A 289 -20.87 -7.77 -11.85
C ASP A 289 -20.32 -7.20 -13.16
N PHE A 290 -19.11 -7.64 -13.52
CA PHE A 290 -18.45 -7.22 -14.75
C PHE A 290 -18.34 -8.40 -15.71
N PRO A 291 -18.87 -8.32 -16.92
CA PRO A 291 -18.73 -9.40 -17.90
C PRO A 291 -17.28 -9.77 -18.13
N GLY A 292 -16.94 -11.04 -17.89
CA GLY A 292 -15.57 -11.55 -18.11
C GLY A 292 -14.51 -11.12 -17.08
N HIS A 293 -14.88 -10.36 -16.05
CA HIS A 293 -13.98 -9.94 -14.99
C HIS A 293 -14.62 -10.19 -13.61
N PRO A 294 -14.22 -11.23 -12.88
CA PRO A 294 -14.86 -11.58 -11.61
C PRO A 294 -14.59 -10.52 -10.54
N ASN A 295 -15.65 -9.84 -10.12
CA ASN A 295 -15.54 -8.82 -9.06
C ASN A 295 -15.49 -9.45 -7.67
N VAL A 296 -14.33 -10.04 -7.37
CA VAL A 296 -14.05 -10.68 -6.07
C VAL A 296 -12.65 -10.36 -5.58
N VAL A 297 -12.48 -10.34 -4.27
CA VAL A 297 -11.18 -10.39 -3.60
C VAL A 297 -10.94 -11.83 -3.12
N ARG A 298 -9.70 -12.32 -3.23
CA ARG A 298 -9.32 -13.63 -2.70
C ARG A 298 -8.45 -13.47 -1.46
N LEU A 299 -8.81 -14.18 -0.39
CA LEU A 299 -8.03 -14.29 0.83
C LEU A 299 -7.56 -15.73 0.98
N THR A 300 -6.25 -15.98 0.93
CA THR A 300 -5.67 -17.30 1.08
C THR A 300 -4.89 -17.37 2.39
N ILE A 301 -5.18 -18.37 3.21
CA ILE A 301 -4.50 -18.60 4.48
C ILE A 301 -3.64 -19.84 4.34
N GLY A 302 -2.43 -19.79 4.87
CA GLY A 302 -1.52 -20.91 4.83
C GLY A 302 -0.36 -20.76 5.80
N GLU A 303 0.38 -21.84 5.91
CA GLU A 303 1.63 -21.86 6.67
C GLU A 303 2.81 -21.67 5.73
N THR A 304 3.64 -20.68 6.04
CA THR A 304 4.95 -20.59 5.42
C THR A 304 5.95 -21.40 6.26
N SER A 305 6.73 -22.23 5.59
CA SER A 305 7.87 -22.95 6.20
C SER A 305 8.97 -21.99 6.66
N LEU A 306 8.88 -20.73 6.26
CA LEU A 306 9.66 -19.64 6.84
C LEU A 306 9.15 -19.45 8.28
N THR A 307 9.59 -20.33 9.19
CA THR A 307 9.33 -20.19 10.62
C THR A 307 9.67 -18.76 11.04
N GLY A 308 8.70 -18.04 11.57
CA GLY A 308 8.80 -16.67 12.06
C GLY A 308 9.62 -16.48 13.35
N ARG A 309 10.67 -17.23 13.49
CA ARG A 309 11.90 -16.82 14.15
C ARG A 309 12.89 -16.69 13.02
N ALA A 310 13.21 -15.48 12.66
CA ALA A 310 14.19 -15.16 11.66
C ALA A 310 15.40 -16.11 11.73
N SER A 311 15.34 -17.21 10.97
CA SER A 311 16.48 -17.51 10.16
C SER A 311 16.54 -16.33 9.22
N LYS A 312 17.22 -15.27 9.66
CA LYS A 312 17.58 -14.16 8.80
C LYS A 312 18.70 -14.61 7.85
N THR A 313 18.40 -15.54 6.97
CA THR A 313 18.84 -15.35 5.61
C THR A 313 17.96 -14.23 5.11
N ALA A 314 18.42 -13.00 5.28
CA ALA A 314 17.70 -11.86 4.77
C ALA A 314 17.70 -12.04 3.25
N SER A 315 16.55 -12.39 2.69
CA SER A 315 16.35 -12.24 1.25
C SER A 315 16.15 -10.74 1.04
N ASP A 316 17.16 -10.08 0.54
CA ASP A 316 17.11 -8.70 0.14
C ASP A 316 17.08 -8.61 -1.39
N THR A 317 16.39 -7.61 -1.90
CA THR A 317 16.48 -7.25 -3.31
C THR A 317 17.71 -6.36 -3.46
N ILE A 318 18.58 -6.71 -4.39
CA ILE A 318 19.72 -5.89 -4.81
C ILE A 318 19.55 -5.48 -6.26
N THR A 319 20.10 -4.33 -6.61
CA THR A 319 20.25 -3.92 -8.00
C THR A 319 21.66 -4.24 -8.46
N VAL A 320 21.77 -4.86 -9.63
CA VAL A 320 23.01 -5.14 -10.34
C VAL A 320 23.17 -4.12 -11.45
N LEU A 321 24.28 -3.39 -11.44
CA LEU A 321 24.70 -2.47 -12.50
C LEU A 321 25.89 -3.08 -13.23
N GLU A 322 25.84 -3.12 -14.57
CA GLU A 322 26.94 -3.63 -15.38
C GLU A 322 27.31 -2.66 -16.49
N ALA A 323 28.59 -2.38 -16.62
CA ALA A 323 29.17 -1.54 -17.67
C ALA A 323 30.34 -2.25 -18.38
N ASN A 324 30.39 -2.15 -19.69
CA ASN A 324 31.51 -2.59 -20.49
C ASN A 324 32.47 -1.44 -20.73
N LEU A 325 33.75 -1.64 -20.45
CA LEU A 325 34.81 -0.64 -20.51
C LEU A 325 35.95 -1.19 -21.41
N ASP A 326 36.14 -0.61 -22.63
CA ASP A 326 37.17 -1.06 -23.58
C ASP A 326 38.24 0.01 -23.90
N ASP A 327 38.11 1.19 -23.28
CA ASP A 327 38.97 2.34 -23.49
C ASP A 327 39.27 3.15 -22.20
N LEU A 328 38.92 2.60 -21.02
CA LEU A 328 39.22 3.25 -19.75
C LEU A 328 40.68 3.00 -19.33
N ASN A 329 41.34 4.08 -18.86
CA ASN A 329 42.67 3.95 -18.25
C ASN A 329 42.60 3.06 -16.99
N PRO A 330 43.41 1.98 -16.90
CA PRO A 330 43.39 1.08 -15.72
C PRO A 330 43.65 1.78 -14.38
N GLN A 331 44.38 2.89 -14.36
CA GLN A 331 44.61 3.65 -13.14
C GLN A 331 43.32 4.30 -12.61
N VAL A 332 42.44 4.75 -13.54
CA VAL A 332 41.14 5.33 -13.17
C VAL A 332 40.22 4.26 -12.62
N PHE A 333 40.32 3.03 -13.11
CA PHE A 333 39.45 1.92 -12.69
C PHE A 333 39.53 1.65 -11.17
N GLY A 334 40.75 1.62 -10.59
CA GLY A 334 40.91 1.44 -9.14
C GLY A 334 40.22 2.53 -8.32
N TYR A 335 40.43 3.79 -8.74
CA TYR A 335 39.77 4.94 -8.12
C TYR A 335 38.22 4.83 -8.18
N VAL A 336 37.69 4.45 -9.33
CA VAL A 336 36.23 4.29 -9.49
C VAL A 336 35.69 3.22 -8.54
N VAL A 337 36.37 2.10 -8.40
CA VAL A 337 35.97 1.03 -7.49
C VAL A 337 35.95 1.53 -6.03
N ASP A 338 36.98 2.25 -5.61
CA ASP A 338 37.03 2.84 -4.26
C ASP A 338 35.86 3.80 -4.02
N GLN A 339 35.58 4.71 -4.98
CA GLN A 339 34.46 5.63 -4.90
C GLN A 339 33.09 4.92 -4.86
N LEU A 340 32.93 3.83 -5.61
CA LEU A 340 31.69 3.03 -5.59
C LEU A 340 31.41 2.49 -4.20
N PHE A 341 32.45 1.99 -3.48
CA PHE A 341 32.29 1.50 -2.10
C PHE A 341 31.98 2.66 -1.13
N GLU A 342 32.65 3.80 -1.26
CA GLU A 342 32.39 4.97 -0.42
C GLU A 342 30.96 5.50 -0.59
N GLU A 343 30.40 5.39 -1.82
CA GLU A 343 29.06 5.83 -2.16
C GLU A 343 27.95 4.77 -1.94
N GLY A 344 28.31 3.60 -1.33
CA GLY A 344 27.34 2.63 -0.84
C GLY A 344 27.17 1.36 -1.68
N ALA A 345 28.08 1.07 -2.60
CA ALA A 345 28.10 -0.22 -3.26
C ALA A 345 28.27 -1.36 -2.22
N LEU A 346 27.46 -2.40 -2.36
CA LEU A 346 27.56 -3.61 -1.55
C LEU A 346 28.72 -4.49 -1.98
N ASP A 347 29.02 -4.46 -3.28
CA ASP A 347 30.14 -5.13 -3.91
C ASP A 347 30.45 -4.49 -5.26
N ALA A 348 31.69 -4.52 -5.68
CA ALA A 348 32.13 -4.06 -6.99
C ALA A 348 33.30 -4.92 -7.46
N PHE A 349 33.18 -5.51 -8.64
CA PHE A 349 34.22 -6.39 -9.19
C PHE A 349 34.29 -6.29 -10.71
N ALA A 350 35.42 -6.73 -11.24
CA ALA A 350 35.76 -6.64 -12.65
C ALA A 350 36.04 -8.02 -13.24
N VAL A 351 35.50 -8.25 -14.44
CA VAL A 351 35.77 -9.43 -15.23
C VAL A 351 36.43 -9.01 -16.54
N PRO A 352 37.63 -9.52 -16.90
CA PRO A 352 38.23 -9.30 -18.19
C PRO A 352 37.34 -9.83 -19.31
N ALA A 353 37.14 -9.06 -20.35
CA ALA A 353 36.28 -9.41 -21.47
C ALA A 353 36.96 -9.11 -22.82
N GLN A 354 36.75 -9.98 -23.80
CA GLN A 354 37.13 -9.69 -25.20
C GLN A 354 35.94 -9.00 -25.86
N MET A 355 36.11 -7.75 -26.28
CA MET A 355 35.06 -6.93 -26.87
C MET A 355 35.15 -6.87 -28.42
N LYS A 356 34.14 -6.26 -29.04
CA LYS A 356 34.11 -6.04 -30.51
C LYS A 356 35.39 -5.36 -30.97
N LYS A 357 35.75 -5.57 -32.23
CA LYS A 357 36.98 -5.09 -32.87
C LYS A 357 38.26 -5.62 -32.20
N SER A 358 38.18 -6.81 -31.57
CA SER A 358 39.29 -7.47 -30.87
C SER A 358 39.95 -6.65 -29.78
N ARG A 359 39.19 -5.80 -29.09
CA ARG A 359 39.71 -4.97 -27.99
C ARG A 359 39.61 -5.75 -26.69
N PRO A 360 40.68 -5.79 -25.88
CA PRO A 360 40.56 -6.18 -24.48
C PRO A 360 39.72 -5.14 -23.74
N GLY A 361 38.84 -5.57 -22.87
CA GLY A 361 38.02 -4.69 -22.06
C GLY A 361 37.71 -5.30 -20.69
N THR A 362 36.96 -4.58 -19.92
CA THR A 362 36.54 -4.96 -18.57
C THR A 362 35.05 -4.87 -18.45
N LEU A 363 34.41 -5.91 -17.96
CA LEU A 363 33.03 -5.85 -17.45
C LEU A 363 33.07 -5.45 -15.99
N LEU A 364 32.68 -4.22 -15.68
CA LEU A 364 32.44 -3.76 -14.31
C LEU A 364 31.05 -4.22 -13.90
N THR A 365 30.97 -4.89 -12.75
CA THR A 365 29.71 -5.28 -12.10
C THR A 365 29.68 -4.66 -10.70
N VAL A 366 28.56 -3.97 -10.40
CA VAL A 366 28.33 -3.32 -9.10
C VAL A 366 27.02 -3.82 -8.52
N LEU A 367 27.06 -4.28 -7.28
CA LEU A 367 25.90 -4.69 -6.49
C LEU A 367 25.56 -3.57 -5.52
N CYS A 368 24.30 -3.13 -5.50
CA CYS A 368 23.87 -2.06 -4.59
C CYS A 368 22.43 -2.29 -4.11
N LYS A 369 22.00 -1.49 -3.15
CA LYS A 369 20.58 -1.42 -2.82
C LYS A 369 19.82 -0.68 -3.92
N PRO A 370 18.52 -0.99 -4.14
CA PRO A 370 17.71 -0.30 -5.16
C PRO A 370 17.70 1.22 -5.02
N GLU A 371 17.70 1.72 -3.77
CA GLU A 371 17.73 3.15 -3.48
C GLU A 371 19.04 3.85 -3.88
N ASP A 372 20.17 3.14 -3.88
CA ASP A 372 21.49 3.68 -4.22
C ASP A 372 21.79 3.59 -5.73
N ALA A 373 21.01 2.83 -6.47
CA ALA A 373 21.29 2.51 -7.88
C ALA A 373 21.39 3.75 -8.79
N ALA A 374 20.55 4.76 -8.57
CA ALA A 374 20.58 5.99 -9.38
C ALA A 374 21.88 6.80 -9.16
N LYS A 375 22.30 6.92 -7.89
CA LYS A 375 23.52 7.62 -7.49
C LYS A 375 24.77 6.93 -8.07
N LEU A 376 24.86 5.62 -7.91
CA LEU A 376 25.98 4.84 -8.41
C LEU A 376 26.02 4.80 -9.95
N THR A 377 24.88 4.81 -10.61
CA THR A 377 24.79 4.95 -12.07
C THR A 377 25.39 6.28 -12.54
N GLN A 378 25.08 7.40 -11.85
CA GLN A 378 25.66 8.70 -12.16
C GLN A 378 27.17 8.73 -11.95
N LEU A 379 27.68 8.12 -10.87
CA LEU A 379 29.10 8.01 -10.62
C LEU A 379 29.80 7.23 -11.72
N ILE A 380 29.28 6.06 -12.13
CA ILE A 380 29.88 5.27 -13.22
C ILE A 380 29.91 6.07 -14.53
N PHE A 381 28.87 6.80 -14.89
CA PHE A 381 28.88 7.64 -16.09
C PHE A 381 29.85 8.83 -15.99
N GLY A 382 29.99 9.41 -14.79
CA GLY A 382 30.88 10.55 -14.58
C GLY A 382 32.37 10.20 -14.60
N GLU A 383 32.71 9.03 -14.08
CA GLU A 383 34.10 8.63 -13.85
C GLU A 383 34.62 7.61 -14.87
N THR A 384 33.76 7.10 -15.78
CA THR A 384 34.19 6.13 -16.78
C THR A 384 33.84 6.56 -18.19
N THR A 385 34.36 5.84 -19.18
CA THR A 385 34.11 6.08 -20.61
C THR A 385 32.86 5.37 -21.12
N THR A 386 32.12 4.64 -20.27
CA THR A 386 30.94 3.88 -20.73
C THR A 386 29.80 4.80 -21.18
N LEU A 387 29.13 4.38 -22.26
CA LEU A 387 27.95 5.05 -22.79
C LEU A 387 26.64 4.35 -22.42
N GLY A 388 26.74 3.22 -21.68
CA GLY A 388 25.55 2.45 -21.34
C GLY A 388 25.78 1.50 -20.16
N ILE A 389 24.81 1.48 -19.25
CA ILE A 389 24.79 0.63 -18.07
C ILE A 389 23.57 -0.27 -18.15
N ARG A 390 23.76 -1.60 -17.98
CA ARG A 390 22.67 -2.53 -17.79
C ARG A 390 22.28 -2.55 -16.32
N LYS A 391 20.99 -2.47 -16.06
CA LYS A 391 20.42 -2.51 -14.70
C LYS A 391 19.42 -3.66 -14.61
N ARG A 392 19.50 -4.45 -13.53
CA ARG A 392 18.50 -5.46 -13.18
C ARG A 392 18.41 -5.63 -11.68
N ASP A 393 17.23 -5.97 -11.19
CA ASP A 393 17.02 -6.29 -9.78
C ASP A 393 17.08 -7.80 -9.60
N GLU A 394 17.79 -8.24 -8.58
CA GLU A 394 17.98 -9.65 -8.24
C GLU A 394 17.69 -9.91 -6.76
N THR A 395 17.13 -11.07 -6.47
CA THR A 395 16.96 -11.52 -5.09
C THR A 395 18.24 -12.16 -4.59
N ARG A 396 18.77 -11.68 -3.46
CA ARG A 396 19.96 -12.21 -2.81
C ARG A 396 19.62 -12.84 -1.46
N GLN A 397 20.12 -14.02 -1.18
CA GLN A 397 20.07 -14.64 0.15
C GLN A 397 21.37 -14.42 0.87
N THR A 398 21.32 -13.90 2.10
CA THR A 398 22.50 -13.68 2.93
C THR A 398 22.36 -14.38 4.28
N LEU A 399 23.44 -14.97 4.80
CA LEU A 399 23.46 -15.53 6.13
C LEU A 399 23.35 -14.43 7.20
N ALA A 400 22.73 -14.74 8.32
CA ALA A 400 22.76 -13.84 9.47
C ALA A 400 24.21 -13.68 9.94
N ARG A 401 24.62 -12.42 10.22
CA ARG A 401 26.00 -12.08 10.58
C ARG A 401 26.05 -11.42 11.94
N ARG A 402 27.03 -11.79 12.72
CA ARG A 402 27.40 -11.12 13.97
C ARG A 402 28.94 -11.08 14.10
N TRP A 403 29.41 -10.17 14.93
CA TRP A 403 30.86 -10.05 15.22
C TRP A 403 31.08 -10.34 16.67
N GLU A 404 32.22 -10.98 16.92
CA GLU A 404 32.72 -11.29 18.26
C GLU A 404 34.19 -10.95 18.33
N ASN A 405 34.62 -10.28 19.41
CA ASN A 405 36.03 -9.97 19.62
C ASN A 405 36.75 -11.14 20.25
N VAL A 406 37.92 -11.45 19.71
CA VAL A 406 38.87 -12.39 20.30
C VAL A 406 40.19 -11.68 20.58
N ARG A 407 40.84 -12.10 21.66
CA ARG A 407 42.14 -11.56 22.06
C ARG A 407 43.25 -12.39 21.43
N THR A 408 44.15 -11.75 20.70
CA THR A 408 45.41 -12.31 20.23
C THR A 408 46.57 -11.73 21.03
N PRO A 409 47.80 -12.32 20.96
CA PRO A 409 48.98 -11.73 21.60
C PRO A 409 49.31 -10.30 21.19
N TRP A 410 48.82 -9.85 20.04
CA TRP A 410 49.11 -8.54 19.43
C TRP A 410 47.95 -7.56 19.46
N GLY A 411 46.78 -7.98 19.94
CA GLY A 411 45.60 -7.12 20.03
C GLY A 411 44.29 -7.84 19.75
N ASP A 412 43.21 -7.09 19.81
CA ASP A 412 41.84 -7.61 19.58
C ASP A 412 41.53 -7.67 18.08
N VAL A 413 40.94 -8.80 17.65
CA VAL A 413 40.49 -9.06 16.29
C VAL A 413 39.01 -9.41 16.33
N ARG A 414 38.21 -8.76 15.45
CA ARG A 414 36.80 -9.14 15.25
C ARG A 414 36.72 -10.41 14.42
N ILE A 415 35.94 -11.36 14.89
CA ILE A 415 35.56 -12.55 14.11
C ILE A 415 34.15 -12.30 13.53
N LYS A 416 34.03 -12.32 12.22
CA LYS A 416 32.74 -12.35 11.52
C LYS A 416 32.19 -13.77 11.58
N ILE A 417 31.01 -13.92 12.17
CA ILE A 417 30.34 -15.21 12.35
C ILE A 417 29.07 -15.18 11.50
N ALA A 418 28.96 -16.15 10.60
CA ALA A 418 27.77 -16.35 9.80
C ALA A 418 26.99 -17.56 10.32
N SER A 419 25.67 -17.43 10.41
CA SER A 419 24.80 -18.49 10.90
C SER A 419 23.59 -18.70 10.01
N MET A 420 23.13 -19.94 9.91
CA MET A 420 21.90 -20.38 9.29
C MET A 420 21.07 -21.13 10.32
N ASN A 421 19.81 -20.76 10.49
CA ASN A 421 18.89 -21.42 11.44
C ASN A 421 19.43 -21.50 12.88
N GLY A 422 20.19 -20.48 13.31
CA GLY A 422 20.79 -20.44 14.65
C GLY A 422 22.08 -21.22 14.80
N SER A 423 22.45 -22.03 13.82
CA SER A 423 23.75 -22.78 13.81
C SER A 423 24.82 -21.98 13.10
N VAL A 424 26.02 -21.92 13.67
CA VAL A 424 27.17 -21.28 13.03
C VAL A 424 27.59 -22.11 11.81
N THR A 425 27.55 -21.46 10.64
CA THR A 425 27.90 -22.08 9.36
C THR A 425 29.31 -21.72 8.94
N ASN A 426 29.74 -20.50 9.25
CA ASN A 426 31.09 -20.03 8.89
C ASN A 426 31.56 -18.98 9.89
N TYR A 427 32.86 -18.86 10.05
CA TYR A 427 33.51 -17.79 10.81
C TYR A 427 34.84 -17.42 10.16
N ALA A 428 35.18 -16.14 10.21
CA ALA A 428 36.46 -15.64 9.69
C ALA A 428 36.91 -14.40 10.48
N PRO A 429 38.23 -14.27 10.77
CA PRO A 429 38.77 -13.00 11.26
C PRO A 429 38.57 -11.87 10.26
N GLU A 430 38.26 -10.67 10.74
CA GLU A 430 38.18 -9.48 9.90
C GLU A 430 39.57 -9.12 9.36
N TYR A 431 39.65 -9.08 8.03
CA TYR A 431 40.90 -8.87 7.32
C TYR A 431 41.62 -7.57 7.72
N GLU A 432 40.89 -6.48 7.81
CA GLU A 432 41.44 -5.15 8.11
C GLU A 432 42.01 -5.08 9.54
N ASP A 433 41.37 -5.76 10.51
CA ASP A 433 41.91 -5.86 11.88
C ASP A 433 43.23 -6.64 11.88
N CYS A 434 43.25 -7.77 11.16
CA CYS A 434 44.47 -8.59 11.04
C CYS A 434 45.59 -7.86 10.29
N ARG A 435 45.26 -7.12 9.20
CA ARG A 435 46.22 -6.36 8.43
C ARG A 435 46.84 -5.23 9.27
N ARG A 436 46.04 -4.47 9.98
CA ARG A 436 46.48 -3.41 10.87
C ARG A 436 47.47 -3.98 11.95
N ILE A 437 47.03 -5.04 12.65
CA ILE A 437 47.85 -5.66 13.69
C ILE A 437 49.17 -6.23 13.12
N ALA A 438 49.13 -6.90 11.96
CA ALA A 438 50.30 -7.42 11.29
C ALA A 438 51.32 -6.33 10.97
N THR A 439 50.83 -5.18 10.46
CA THR A 439 51.67 -4.02 10.11
C THR A 439 52.25 -3.35 11.36
N GLU A 440 51.45 -3.08 12.38
CA GLU A 440 51.86 -2.41 13.61
C GLU A 440 52.89 -3.23 14.42
N ASN A 441 52.76 -4.56 14.41
CA ASN A 441 53.60 -5.45 15.20
C ASN A 441 54.70 -6.17 14.39
N HIS A 442 54.81 -5.87 13.09
CA HIS A 442 55.77 -6.51 12.17
C HIS A 442 55.67 -8.05 12.16
N VAL A 443 54.47 -8.61 12.26
CA VAL A 443 54.15 -10.04 12.28
C VAL A 443 53.55 -10.46 10.95
N PRO A 444 53.81 -11.64 10.42
CA PRO A 444 53.19 -12.10 9.19
C PRO A 444 51.67 -12.13 9.31
N LEU A 445 50.95 -11.55 8.36
CA LEU A 445 49.49 -11.46 8.33
C LEU A 445 48.82 -12.83 8.53
N LYS A 446 49.35 -13.87 7.87
CA LYS A 446 48.87 -15.25 8.01
C LYS A 446 48.88 -15.75 9.45
N THR A 447 49.91 -15.35 10.22
CA THR A 447 50.05 -15.74 11.63
C THR A 447 48.97 -15.09 12.50
N VAL A 448 48.69 -13.80 12.26
CA VAL A 448 47.63 -13.08 12.96
C VAL A 448 46.24 -13.68 12.66
N ILE A 449 45.97 -14.03 11.40
CA ILE A 449 44.73 -14.68 10.97
C ILE A 449 44.57 -16.04 11.66
N GLN A 450 45.61 -16.86 11.67
CA GLN A 450 45.58 -18.19 12.31
C GLN A 450 45.39 -18.11 13.82
N GLU A 451 46.06 -17.19 14.49
CA GLU A 451 45.93 -16.99 15.94
C GLU A 451 44.53 -16.52 16.33
N ALA A 452 43.98 -15.56 15.57
CA ALA A 452 42.62 -15.08 15.79
C ALA A 452 41.56 -16.19 15.61
N ALA A 453 41.71 -17.03 14.58
CA ALA A 453 40.84 -18.19 14.36
C ALA A 453 41.00 -19.24 15.49
N SER A 454 42.21 -19.51 15.94
CA SER A 454 42.50 -20.43 17.07
C SER A 454 41.91 -19.92 18.38
N ALA A 455 42.03 -18.62 18.65
CA ALA A 455 41.44 -17.99 19.84
C ALA A 455 39.91 -18.11 19.86
N TYR A 456 39.25 -17.94 18.70
CA TYR A 456 37.82 -18.14 18.58
C TYR A 456 37.41 -19.59 18.88
N LEU A 457 38.07 -20.56 18.27
CA LEU A 457 37.80 -21.99 18.49
C LEU A 457 38.05 -22.41 19.95
N GLY A 458 39.15 -21.94 20.56
CA GLY A 458 39.47 -22.24 21.95
C GLY A 458 38.39 -21.75 22.93
N LYS A 459 37.78 -20.59 22.64
CA LYS A 459 36.68 -20.02 23.44
C LYS A 459 35.37 -20.82 23.30
N HIS A 460 35.11 -21.40 22.15
CA HIS A 460 33.85 -22.11 21.86
C HIS A 460 33.93 -23.62 22.10
N ASN A 461 35.12 -24.24 22.06
CA ASN A 461 35.31 -25.65 22.41
C ASN A 461 35.33 -25.92 23.93
N GLN A 462 35.37 -24.90 24.78
CA GLN A 462 35.23 -25.03 26.24
C GLN A 462 33.79 -25.14 26.72
N ASN A 463 32.79 -24.96 25.80
CA ASN A 463 31.35 -25.01 26.09
C ASN A 463 30.68 -26.27 25.46
N LEU A 464 31.40 -27.25 24.98
CA LEU A 464 30.97 -28.61 24.63
C LEU A 464 31.48 -29.61 25.66
#